data_cf814c2e6d4cd1d86fe4f2d800c25cf8
#
_entry.id   cf814c2e6d4cd1d86fe4f2d800c25cf8
#
_cell.length_a   1.000
_cell.length_b   1.000
_cell.length_c   1.000
_cell.angle_alpha   90.00
_cell.angle_beta   90.00
_cell.angle_gamma   90.00
#
_symmetry.space_group_name_H-M   'P 1'
#
loop_
_entity.id
_entity.type
_entity.pdbx_description
1 polymer ?
#
loop_
_entity_poly.entity_id
_entity_poly.type
_entity_poly.pdbx_seq_one_letter_code
_entity_poly.pdbx_strand_id
1 'polypeptide(L)'
;VGETTGGRTVRYEVGSGRSVRFVAADFNEACLGVLNKPITRIQFEDLPSSSRGTLYLNYNSSTGRGTAVKSKTNYYYNSSPRISDLTFVSNGGYSGTVRVGFTGYTDGGETFTGTLEIMVSAGTPNVTYYSTTNAGTVRLNGSTLSSACSGVMSNKLSYIQFTGLPASSAGHLYRNYNGFN
;
A
#
# COMPACT_ATOMS: atom_id res chain seq x y z
N VAL A 1 -10.35 7.24 2.14
CA VAL A 1 -10.61 8.68 2.28
C VAL A 1 -9.32 9.30 2.77
N GLY A 2 -8.78 10.28 2.01
CA GLY A 2 -7.62 11.04 2.43
C GLY A 2 -8.03 12.05 3.51
N GLU A 3 -7.21 12.22 4.54
CA GLU A 3 -7.40 13.29 5.53
C GLU A 3 -6.43 14.43 5.23
N THR A 4 -6.95 15.66 5.18
CA THR A 4 -6.14 16.87 5.14
C THR A 4 -5.96 17.41 6.56
N THR A 5 -4.73 17.41 7.06
CA THR A 5 -4.40 18.01 8.35
C THR A 5 -3.44 19.17 8.13
N GLY A 6 -3.85 20.38 8.48
CA GLY A 6 -2.99 21.56 8.50
C GLY A 6 -2.62 22.15 7.13
N GLY A 7 -3.51 22.06 6.14
CA GLY A 7 -3.45 22.86 4.91
C GLY A 7 -2.38 22.49 3.87
N ARG A 8 -1.41 21.62 4.18
CA ARG A 8 -0.30 21.29 3.25
C ARG A 8 -0.01 19.81 3.10
N THR A 9 -0.72 18.95 3.84
CA THR A 9 -0.43 17.51 3.81
C THR A 9 -1.66 16.74 3.34
N VAL A 10 -1.49 15.95 2.29
CA VAL A 10 -2.49 15.00 1.79
C VAL A 10 -2.08 13.62 2.27
N ARG A 11 -2.97 12.89 2.94
CA ARG A 11 -2.68 11.61 3.58
C ARG A 11 -3.47 10.47 2.99
N TYR A 12 -2.78 9.34 2.82
CA TYR A 12 -3.39 8.06 2.43
C TYR A 12 -2.83 6.93 3.29
N GLU A 13 -3.61 5.87 3.38
CA GLU A 13 -3.21 4.62 4.00
C GLU A 13 -3.33 3.48 3.00
N VAL A 14 -2.38 2.54 3.04
CA VAL A 14 -2.35 1.38 2.16
C VAL A 14 -1.62 0.22 2.83
N GLY A 15 -2.06 -1.01 2.55
CA GLY A 15 -1.32 -2.20 2.98
C GLY A 15 -0.06 -2.45 2.14
N SER A 16 0.94 -3.12 2.73
CA SER A 16 2.14 -3.58 2.03
C SER A 16 1.77 -4.44 0.81
N GLY A 17 2.38 -4.19 -0.34
CA GLY A 17 2.08 -4.86 -1.61
C GLY A 17 0.71 -4.52 -2.22
N ARG A 18 0.05 -3.48 -1.71
CA ARG A 18 -1.26 -3.02 -2.20
C ARG A 18 -1.14 -1.65 -2.86
N SER A 19 -2.23 -1.20 -3.46
CA SER A 19 -2.30 0.08 -4.15
C SER A 19 -3.38 0.98 -3.57
N VAL A 20 -3.14 2.29 -3.62
CA VAL A 20 -4.13 3.33 -3.29
C VAL A 20 -4.18 4.35 -4.42
N ARG A 21 -5.39 4.62 -4.92
CA ARG A 21 -5.66 5.62 -5.93
C ARG A 21 -5.93 6.96 -5.26
N PHE A 22 -5.41 8.04 -5.83
CA PHE A 22 -5.59 9.37 -5.27
C PHE A 22 -6.92 9.98 -5.66
N VAL A 23 -7.43 10.84 -4.78
CA VAL A 23 -8.65 11.62 -5.00
C VAL A 23 -8.24 13.07 -5.25
N ALA A 24 -8.61 13.63 -6.40
CA ALA A 24 -8.19 14.98 -6.77
C ALA A 24 -8.72 16.05 -5.78
N ALA A 25 -9.89 15.80 -5.16
CA ALA A 25 -10.48 16.70 -4.17
C ALA A 25 -9.57 16.88 -2.93
N ASP A 26 -8.82 15.85 -2.50
CA ASP A 26 -7.93 15.95 -1.34
C ASP A 26 -6.81 16.97 -1.59
N PHE A 27 -6.27 17.00 -2.81
CA PHE A 27 -5.27 17.98 -3.20
C PHE A 27 -5.87 19.40 -3.35
N ASN A 28 -7.13 19.47 -3.80
CA ASN A 28 -7.86 20.74 -3.87
C ASN A 28 -8.12 21.31 -2.48
N GLU A 29 -8.52 20.50 -1.52
CA GLU A 29 -8.70 20.91 -0.13
C GLU A 29 -7.41 21.44 0.50
N ALA A 30 -6.28 20.78 0.23
CA ALA A 30 -4.97 21.26 0.66
C ALA A 30 -4.65 22.65 0.06
N CYS A 31 -4.98 22.89 -1.20
CA CYS A 31 -4.81 24.19 -1.85
C CYS A 31 -5.73 25.27 -1.25
N LEU A 32 -7.02 24.94 -1.09
CA LEU A 32 -8.00 25.82 -0.47
C LEU A 32 -7.60 26.24 0.94
N GLY A 33 -7.07 25.29 1.73
CA GLY A 33 -6.60 25.55 3.09
C GLY A 33 -5.39 26.49 3.18
N VAL A 34 -4.64 26.68 2.10
CA VAL A 34 -3.43 27.53 2.05
C VAL A 34 -3.67 28.84 1.32
N LEU A 35 -4.27 28.75 0.12
CA LEU A 35 -4.41 29.89 -0.80
C LEU A 35 -5.85 30.42 -0.89
N ASN A 36 -6.82 29.70 -0.31
CA ASN A 36 -8.26 29.95 -0.47
C ASN A 36 -8.69 30.02 -1.96
N LYS A 37 -8.02 29.23 -2.81
CA LYS A 37 -8.25 29.13 -4.24
C LYS A 37 -8.21 27.68 -4.71
N PRO A 38 -9.00 27.30 -5.72
CA PRO A 38 -8.98 25.92 -6.21
C PRO A 38 -7.69 25.60 -6.96
N ILE A 39 -7.27 24.34 -6.85
CA ILE A 39 -6.12 23.83 -7.57
C ILE A 39 -6.46 23.56 -9.03
N THR A 40 -5.53 23.82 -9.94
CA THR A 40 -5.64 23.46 -11.36
C THR A 40 -4.78 22.25 -11.71
N ARG A 41 -3.60 22.13 -11.11
CA ARG A 41 -2.66 21.02 -11.32
C ARG A 41 -1.68 20.88 -10.16
N ILE A 42 -1.01 19.74 -10.12
CA ILE A 42 0.15 19.49 -9.25
C ILE A 42 1.36 19.03 -10.07
N GLN A 43 2.54 19.18 -9.48
CA GLN A 43 3.78 18.52 -9.90
C GLN A 43 4.41 17.86 -8.68
N PHE A 44 4.90 16.63 -8.81
CA PHE A 44 5.73 16.03 -7.77
C PHE A 44 7.17 16.53 -7.90
N GLU A 45 7.75 16.97 -6.79
CA GLU A 45 9.14 17.46 -6.75
C GLU A 45 10.13 16.31 -6.79
N ASP A 46 9.79 15.25 -6.05
CA ASP A 46 10.55 14.01 -5.94
C ASP A 46 9.61 12.81 -6.11
N LEU A 47 10.16 11.63 -6.12
CA LEU A 47 9.42 10.37 -6.23
C LEU A 47 9.85 9.42 -5.11
N PRO A 48 8.96 8.50 -4.70
CA PRO A 48 9.33 7.48 -3.72
C PRO A 48 10.52 6.64 -4.21
N SER A 49 11.38 6.23 -3.29
CA SER A 49 12.34 5.15 -3.59
C SER A 49 11.60 3.89 -4.04
N SER A 50 12.09 3.21 -5.08
CA SER A 50 11.51 1.97 -5.59
C SER A 50 11.44 0.85 -4.55
N SER A 51 12.29 0.90 -3.51
CA SER A 51 12.22 -0.02 -2.38
C SER A 51 10.99 0.20 -1.48
N ARG A 52 10.34 1.37 -1.55
CA ARG A 52 9.15 1.71 -0.76
C ARG A 52 7.86 1.58 -1.56
N GLY A 53 7.93 1.88 -2.85
CA GLY A 53 6.79 1.82 -3.75
C GLY A 53 6.97 2.72 -4.96
N THR A 54 5.98 2.73 -5.85
CA THR A 54 6.03 3.48 -7.11
C THR A 54 4.71 4.19 -7.36
N LEU A 55 4.79 5.40 -7.88
CA LEU A 55 3.65 6.15 -8.39
C LEU A 55 3.40 5.80 -9.86
N TYR A 56 2.17 5.50 -10.20
CA TYR A 56 1.73 5.19 -11.56
C TYR A 56 0.58 6.08 -12.00
N LEU A 57 0.56 6.38 -13.28
CA LEU A 57 -0.58 6.92 -14.01
C LEU A 57 -1.34 5.77 -14.67
N ASN A 58 -2.68 5.76 -14.56
CA ASN A 58 -3.56 4.74 -15.17
C ASN A 58 -3.19 3.30 -14.73
N TYR A 59 -2.91 3.11 -13.44
CA TYR A 59 -2.59 1.80 -12.92
C TYR A 59 -3.79 0.86 -12.96
N ASN A 60 -3.58 -0.33 -13.51
CA ASN A 60 -4.54 -1.42 -13.51
C ASN A 60 -4.09 -2.51 -12.52
N SER A 61 -4.81 -2.67 -11.42
CA SER A 61 -4.49 -3.62 -10.36
C SER A 61 -4.59 -5.09 -10.79
N SER A 62 -5.43 -5.40 -11.78
CA SER A 62 -5.60 -6.76 -12.28
C SER A 62 -4.41 -7.23 -13.13
N THR A 63 -3.75 -6.31 -13.82
CA THR A 63 -2.59 -6.63 -14.68
C THR A 63 -1.26 -6.20 -14.08
N GLY A 64 -1.28 -5.41 -12.99
CA GLY A 64 -0.09 -4.82 -12.39
C GLY A 64 0.61 -3.78 -13.26
N ARG A 65 -0.07 -3.22 -14.28
CA ARG A 65 0.51 -2.32 -15.27
C ARG A 65 0.02 -0.88 -15.10
N GLY A 66 0.90 0.06 -15.39
CA GLY A 66 0.65 1.50 -15.39
C GLY A 66 1.87 2.23 -15.96
N THR A 67 1.71 3.50 -16.29
CA THR A 67 2.83 4.35 -16.69
C THR A 67 3.47 4.95 -15.45
N ALA A 68 4.77 4.72 -15.23
CA ALA A 68 5.46 5.31 -14.08
C ALA A 68 5.39 6.85 -14.15
N VAL A 69 5.04 7.45 -13.02
CA VAL A 69 4.99 8.90 -12.85
C VAL A 69 6.41 9.46 -12.96
N LYS A 70 6.53 10.65 -13.55
CA LYS A 70 7.78 11.41 -13.61
C LYS A 70 7.65 12.66 -12.74
N SER A 71 8.73 13.01 -12.04
CA SER A 71 8.82 14.28 -11.31
C SER A 71 8.71 15.47 -12.26
N LYS A 72 8.26 16.62 -11.76
CA LYS A 72 8.10 17.88 -12.50
C LYS A 72 7.18 17.79 -13.74
N THR A 73 6.30 16.77 -13.77
CA THR A 73 5.27 16.60 -14.79
C THR A 73 3.92 17.10 -14.23
N ASN A 74 3.16 17.81 -15.06
CA ASN A 74 1.84 18.31 -14.67
C ASN A 74 0.80 17.19 -14.61
N TYR A 75 0.07 17.14 -13.48
CA TYR A 75 -1.15 16.32 -13.30
C TYR A 75 -2.28 17.25 -12.93
N TYR A 76 -3.35 17.25 -13.73
CA TYR A 76 -4.40 18.25 -13.68
C TYR A 76 -5.60 17.80 -12.85
N TYR A 77 -6.34 18.78 -12.32
CA TYR A 77 -7.58 18.53 -11.60
C TYR A 77 -8.69 18.02 -12.51
N ASN A 78 -8.91 18.70 -13.65
CA ASN A 78 -10.03 18.44 -14.57
C ASN A 78 -9.65 17.93 -15.95
N SER A 79 -8.37 17.89 -16.33
CA SER A 79 -7.89 17.48 -17.65
C SER A 79 -6.82 16.40 -17.58
N SER A 80 -6.60 15.68 -18.68
CA SER A 80 -5.58 14.60 -18.74
C SER A 80 -4.17 15.19 -18.86
N PRO A 81 -3.17 14.57 -18.20
CA PRO A 81 -3.27 13.48 -17.23
C PRO A 81 -3.83 13.96 -15.89
N ARG A 82 -4.80 13.24 -15.34
CA ARG A 82 -5.53 13.70 -14.14
C ARG A 82 -4.85 13.25 -12.85
N ILE A 83 -5.01 14.07 -11.79
CA ILE A 83 -4.63 13.67 -10.42
C ILE A 83 -5.37 12.39 -10.01
N SER A 84 -6.65 12.26 -10.36
CA SER A 84 -7.47 11.08 -10.05
C SER A 84 -7.05 9.80 -10.78
N ASP A 85 -6.16 9.88 -11.77
CA ASP A 85 -5.62 8.71 -12.46
C ASP A 85 -4.28 8.23 -11.88
N LEU A 86 -3.80 8.94 -10.85
CA LEU A 86 -2.60 8.59 -10.12
C LEU A 86 -2.88 7.53 -9.05
N THR A 87 -1.96 6.60 -8.92
CA THR A 87 -2.02 5.50 -7.95
C THR A 87 -0.64 5.27 -7.36
N PHE A 88 -0.55 5.15 -6.05
CA PHE A 88 0.63 4.63 -5.39
C PHE A 88 0.49 3.12 -5.22
N VAL A 89 1.54 2.39 -5.56
CA VAL A 89 1.65 0.94 -5.35
C VAL A 89 2.81 0.72 -4.39
N SER A 90 2.50 0.25 -3.19
CA SER A 90 3.53 -0.04 -2.20
C SER A 90 4.32 -1.29 -2.58
N ASN A 91 5.62 -1.29 -2.28
CA ASN A 91 6.43 -2.50 -2.46
C ASN A 91 6.02 -3.58 -1.43
N GLY A 92 5.96 -4.82 -1.89
CA GLY A 92 5.74 -5.96 -0.99
C GLY A 92 6.87 -6.06 0.03
N GLY A 93 6.50 -6.16 1.31
CA GLY A 93 7.46 -6.20 2.40
C GLY A 93 7.89 -4.85 2.98
N TYR A 94 7.51 -3.72 2.37
CA TYR A 94 7.71 -2.41 2.98
C TYR A 94 6.56 -2.07 3.95
N SER A 95 6.91 -1.50 5.09
CA SER A 95 5.98 -0.84 6.01
C SER A 95 6.63 0.44 6.55
N GLY A 96 5.84 1.46 6.78
CA GLY A 96 6.32 2.77 7.23
C GLY A 96 5.70 3.91 6.46
N THR A 97 6.22 5.11 6.60
CA THR A 97 5.69 6.31 5.97
C THR A 97 6.51 6.69 4.74
N VAL A 98 5.83 6.87 3.62
CA VAL A 98 6.38 7.45 2.38
C VAL A 98 5.95 8.90 2.32
N ARG A 99 6.90 9.81 2.10
CA ARG A 99 6.65 11.24 1.91
C ARG A 99 7.17 11.67 0.54
N VAL A 100 6.34 12.43 -0.16
CA VAL A 100 6.63 12.97 -1.50
C VAL A 100 6.22 14.43 -1.51
N GLY A 101 7.15 15.30 -1.85
CA GLY A 101 6.89 16.73 -2.05
C GLY A 101 6.10 16.98 -3.33
N PHE A 102 5.16 17.90 -3.28
CA PHE A 102 4.49 18.38 -4.49
C PHE A 102 4.28 19.90 -4.47
N THR A 103 4.24 20.49 -5.66
CA THR A 103 3.83 21.88 -5.87
C THR A 103 2.44 21.88 -6.49
N GLY A 104 1.51 22.58 -5.88
CA GLY A 104 0.18 22.87 -6.40
C GLY A 104 0.11 24.23 -7.05
N TYR A 105 -0.71 24.36 -8.10
CA TYR A 105 -0.87 25.58 -8.91
C TYR A 105 -2.36 25.95 -8.99
N THR A 106 -2.67 27.23 -8.89
CA THR A 106 -4.00 27.79 -9.12
C THR A 106 -4.14 28.33 -10.54
N ASP A 107 -5.35 28.74 -10.91
CA ASP A 107 -5.64 29.40 -12.19
C ASP A 107 -4.95 30.77 -12.29
N GLY A 108 -4.85 31.49 -11.18
CA GLY A 108 -4.16 32.79 -11.09
C GLY A 108 -2.65 32.71 -11.11
N GLY A 109 -2.06 31.50 -11.21
CA GLY A 109 -0.61 31.29 -11.25
C GLY A 109 0.05 31.23 -9.87
N GLU A 110 -0.69 31.35 -8.78
CA GLU A 110 -0.14 31.17 -7.44
C GLU A 110 0.22 29.69 -7.22
N THR A 111 1.21 29.48 -6.37
CA THR A 111 1.72 28.16 -6.05
C THR A 111 1.81 27.94 -4.56
N PHE A 112 1.71 26.68 -4.14
CA PHE A 112 2.03 26.23 -2.79
C PHE A 112 2.78 24.91 -2.82
N THR A 113 3.62 24.68 -1.84
CA THR A 113 4.27 23.40 -1.61
C THR A 113 3.50 22.60 -0.60
N GLY A 114 3.25 21.34 -0.92
CA GLY A 114 2.59 20.38 -0.05
C GLY A 114 3.37 19.08 0.06
N THR A 115 2.91 18.22 0.97
CA THR A 115 3.46 16.87 1.17
C THR A 115 2.35 15.84 0.98
N LEU A 116 2.59 14.88 0.13
CA LEU A 116 1.83 13.65 0.06
C LEU A 116 2.46 12.65 1.03
N GLU A 117 1.70 12.26 2.04
CA GLU A 117 2.11 11.31 3.07
C GLU A 117 1.29 10.02 2.93
N ILE A 118 1.98 8.89 2.73
CA ILE A 118 1.34 7.60 2.55
C ILE A 118 1.84 6.66 3.65
N MET A 119 0.93 6.26 4.55
CA MET A 119 1.20 5.28 5.58
C MET A 119 1.00 3.89 5.00
N VAL A 120 2.09 3.11 4.92
CA VAL A 120 2.07 1.72 4.49
C VAL A 120 2.05 0.84 5.70
N SER A 121 0.94 0.16 5.96
CA SER A 121 0.82 -0.80 7.04
C SER A 121 1.44 -2.13 6.64
N ALA A 122 2.10 -2.80 7.59
CA ALA A 122 2.53 -4.17 7.40
C ALA A 122 1.32 -5.05 7.09
N GLY A 123 1.42 -5.86 6.04
CA GLY A 123 0.41 -6.87 5.77
C GLY A 123 0.47 -7.97 6.82
N THR A 124 -0.66 -8.60 7.10
CA THR A 124 -0.69 -9.82 7.91
C THR A 124 -0.50 -11.03 6.99
N PRO A 125 0.55 -11.84 7.16
CA PRO A 125 0.70 -13.07 6.40
C PRO A 125 -0.51 -13.98 6.66
N ASN A 126 -1.12 -14.49 5.61
CA ASN A 126 -2.22 -15.44 5.74
C ASN A 126 -1.86 -16.74 5.00
N VAL A 127 -1.88 -17.83 5.73
CA VAL A 127 -1.66 -19.18 5.18
C VAL A 127 -2.81 -20.06 5.64
N THR A 128 -3.50 -20.67 4.70
CA THR A 128 -4.57 -21.60 4.99
C THR A 128 -4.17 -22.99 4.51
N TYR A 129 -4.33 -23.98 5.38
CA TYR A 129 -4.14 -25.39 5.08
C TYR A 129 -5.47 -26.11 5.12
N TYR A 130 -5.68 -26.99 4.16
CA TYR A 130 -6.89 -27.80 4.07
C TYR A 130 -6.53 -29.28 4.11
N SER A 131 -7.30 -30.05 4.89
CA SER A 131 -7.34 -31.50 4.74
C SER A 131 -8.31 -31.87 3.62
N THR A 132 -7.91 -32.77 2.75
CA THR A 132 -8.75 -33.27 1.66
C THR A 132 -9.67 -34.41 2.09
N THR A 133 -9.45 -34.95 3.30
CA THR A 133 -10.22 -36.05 3.86
C THR A 133 -10.62 -35.76 5.30
N ASN A 134 -11.76 -36.29 5.71
CA ASN A 134 -12.16 -36.32 7.12
C ASN A 134 -11.11 -37.14 7.90
N ALA A 135 -10.68 -36.68 9.07
CA ALA A 135 -9.57 -37.24 9.84
C ALA A 135 -8.21 -37.26 9.10
N GLY A 136 -8.06 -36.44 8.07
CA GLY A 136 -6.82 -36.34 7.30
C GLY A 136 -5.72 -35.57 8.04
N THR A 137 -4.47 -35.91 7.71
CA THR A 137 -3.29 -35.21 8.23
C THR A 137 -2.85 -34.11 7.27
N VAL A 138 -2.59 -32.91 7.79
CA VAL A 138 -2.04 -31.79 7.04
C VAL A 138 -0.66 -31.46 7.60
N ARG A 139 0.35 -31.47 6.73
CA ARG A 139 1.73 -31.09 7.11
C ARG A 139 1.91 -29.59 6.91
N LEU A 140 2.29 -28.90 7.96
CA LEU A 140 2.67 -27.49 7.88
C LEU A 140 4.04 -27.38 7.22
N ASN A 141 4.13 -26.62 6.13
CA ASN A 141 5.34 -26.49 5.34
C ASN A 141 6.03 -25.15 5.67
N GLY A 142 7.26 -25.21 6.16
CA GLY A 142 8.06 -24.04 6.52
C GLY A 142 8.33 -23.10 5.33
N SER A 143 8.48 -23.63 4.11
CA SER A 143 8.68 -22.80 2.92
C SER A 143 7.43 -21.99 2.57
N THR A 144 6.24 -22.58 2.72
CA THR A 144 4.95 -21.89 2.50
C THR A 144 4.78 -20.75 3.52
N LEU A 145 5.06 -21.03 4.80
CA LEU A 145 5.01 -20.02 5.86
C LEU A 145 6.05 -18.91 5.64
N SER A 146 7.26 -19.27 5.22
CA SER A 146 8.32 -18.30 4.90
C SER A 146 7.96 -17.43 3.70
N SER A 147 7.36 -18.01 2.65
CA SER A 147 6.92 -17.27 1.47
C SER A 147 5.78 -16.30 1.81
N ALA A 148 4.82 -16.72 2.64
CA ALA A 148 3.75 -15.84 3.11
C ALA A 148 4.31 -14.67 3.95
N CYS A 149 5.28 -14.94 4.80
CA CYS A 149 5.96 -13.91 5.58
C CYS A 149 6.71 -12.93 4.67
N SER A 150 7.48 -13.43 3.71
CA SER A 150 8.25 -12.61 2.76
C SER A 150 7.36 -11.78 1.84
N GLY A 151 6.15 -12.26 1.54
CA GLY A 151 5.17 -11.55 0.72
C GLY A 151 4.59 -10.30 1.38
N VAL A 152 4.73 -10.14 2.69
CA VAL A 152 4.17 -9.01 3.46
C VAL A 152 5.20 -8.30 4.34
N MET A 153 6.36 -8.93 4.58
CA MET A 153 7.45 -8.40 5.39
C MET A 153 8.77 -8.52 4.63
N SER A 154 9.66 -7.54 4.75
CA SER A 154 10.99 -7.57 4.11
C SER A 154 11.93 -8.61 4.73
N ASN A 155 11.60 -9.15 5.91
CA ASN A 155 12.45 -10.05 6.67
C ASN A 155 12.08 -11.53 6.44
N LYS A 156 13.08 -12.40 6.54
CA LYS A 156 12.87 -13.85 6.50
C LYS A 156 12.19 -14.32 7.78
N LEU A 157 11.32 -15.33 7.64
CA LEU A 157 10.73 -16.02 8.78
C LEU A 157 11.82 -16.71 9.60
N SER A 158 11.93 -16.41 10.88
CA SER A 158 12.85 -17.05 11.82
C SER A 158 12.17 -18.19 12.59
N TYR A 159 10.99 -17.91 13.11
CA TYR A 159 10.18 -18.89 13.85
C TYR A 159 8.70 -18.51 13.78
N ILE A 160 7.83 -19.46 14.14
CA ILE A 160 6.42 -19.22 14.38
C ILE A 160 6.06 -19.59 15.81
N GLN A 161 5.06 -18.91 16.34
CA GLN A 161 4.47 -19.22 17.63
C GLN A 161 2.96 -19.35 17.44
N PHE A 162 2.38 -20.44 17.93
CA PHE A 162 0.95 -20.62 17.95
C PHE A 162 0.36 -19.82 19.11
N THR A 163 -0.56 -18.92 18.82
CA THR A 163 -1.30 -18.14 19.84
C THR A 163 -2.52 -18.88 20.38
N GLY A 164 -2.92 -19.98 19.73
CA GLY A 164 -3.97 -20.87 20.14
C GLY A 164 -3.79 -22.24 19.48
N LEU A 165 -4.33 -23.27 20.12
CA LEU A 165 -4.39 -24.63 19.57
C LEU A 165 -5.83 -24.94 19.15
N PRO A 166 -6.03 -25.84 18.17
CA PRO A 166 -7.37 -26.28 17.80
C PRO A 166 -8.05 -26.96 19.00
N ALA A 167 -9.38 -26.85 19.07
CA ALA A 167 -10.14 -27.63 20.03
C ALA A 167 -9.90 -29.14 19.77
N SER A 168 -9.83 -29.94 20.82
CA SER A 168 -9.58 -31.40 20.70
C SER A 168 -10.55 -32.13 19.79
N SER A 169 -11.78 -31.64 19.70
CA SER A 169 -12.81 -32.15 18.77
C SER A 169 -12.52 -31.81 17.29
N ALA A 170 -11.68 -30.78 17.02
CA ALA A 170 -11.32 -30.34 15.67
C ALA A 170 -10.01 -30.94 15.19
N GLY A 171 -9.14 -31.38 16.11
CA GLY A 171 -7.87 -32.01 15.77
C GLY A 171 -6.76 -31.67 16.75
N HIS A 172 -5.56 -32.15 16.44
CA HIS A 172 -4.37 -31.97 17.26
C HIS A 172 -3.19 -31.51 16.42
N LEU A 173 -2.30 -30.73 17.01
CA LEU A 173 -1.00 -30.39 16.43
C LEU A 173 0.06 -31.33 17.01
N TYR A 174 0.80 -31.97 16.12
CA TYR A 174 1.88 -32.88 16.50
C TYR A 174 3.23 -32.38 15.97
N ARG A 175 4.27 -32.60 16.76
CA ARG A 175 5.63 -32.47 16.29
C ARG A 175 6.12 -33.85 15.84
N ASN A 176 6.71 -33.92 14.64
CA ASN A 176 7.27 -35.17 14.09
C ASN A 176 6.24 -36.34 14.02
N TYR A 177 5.00 -36.00 13.61
CA TYR A 177 3.97 -37.02 13.46
C TYR A 177 4.35 -38.06 12.40
N ASN A 178 4.33 -39.32 12.77
CA ASN A 178 4.71 -40.47 11.93
C ASN A 178 3.51 -41.34 11.47
N GLY A 179 2.29 -40.91 11.77
CA GLY A 179 1.07 -41.65 11.41
C GLY A 179 0.64 -42.71 12.40
N PHE A 180 1.38 -42.93 13.47
CA PHE A 180 1.03 -43.86 14.54
C PHE A 180 0.81 -43.10 15.85
N ASN A 181 -0.26 -43.43 16.54
CA ASN A 181 -0.53 -43.01 17.93
C ASN A 181 0.10 -43.99 18.90
#